data_4cacff3aff5d33075dc50f87c767e94e
#
_entry.id   4cacff3aff5d33075dc50f87c767e94e
#
_cell.length_a   1.000
_cell.length_b   1.000
_cell.length_c   1.000
_cell.angle_alpha   90.00
_cell.angle_beta   90.00
_cell.angle_gamma   90.00
#
_symmetry.space_group_name_H-M   'P 1'
#
loop_
_entity.id
_entity.type
_entity.pdbx_description
1 polymer ?
#
loop_
_entity_poly.entity_id
_entity_poly.type
_entity_poly.pdbx_seq_one_letter_code
_entity_poly.pdbx_strand_id
1 'polypeptide(L)'
;MSSLYIDRKDVEIRSDGGAIVFYENNERIGTVPTAPIDRIIIKGNATITTKVLGEIGKNGIGIIILSGYQNTPSLFFPAPHNDVTRRISQCVLSQDREFCRLFSVALVREKIEKQAELLDYVFQDHPQAGIEFNRRRDWVHQDANRVFDKISLDELRGIEGHAAAAYFQALSCVLKDSLNFTGRNKRPPTDPFNAVLSLTYTLFIAESALAIYGAGLDPFVGFLHAADFARYSFACDLVEPFRATADKFAMQLFKEYTLRPEDFSTTEKGCLMGKAARTRFYPAYEKAAASWRPLIQKRALKYASDFTTELASRQQTVVFSDNLPDEEEHPNS
;
A
#
# COMPACT_ATOMS: atom_id res chain seq x y z
N MET A 1 -13.03 -13.20 2.55
CA MET A 1 -11.77 -12.99 1.83
C MET A 1 -10.63 -13.37 2.76
N SER A 2 -9.87 -14.40 2.40
CA SER A 2 -8.81 -14.94 3.26
C SER A 2 -7.49 -15.03 2.51
N SER A 3 -6.39 -14.84 3.26
CA SER A 3 -5.05 -15.03 2.75
C SER A 3 -4.44 -16.32 3.29
N LEU A 4 -3.74 -17.05 2.43
CA LEU A 4 -2.96 -18.20 2.82
C LEU A 4 -1.49 -17.79 3.00
N TYR A 5 -0.96 -17.93 4.20
CA TYR A 5 0.42 -17.61 4.53
C TYR A 5 1.28 -18.86 4.57
N ILE A 6 2.36 -18.87 3.80
CA ILE A 6 3.31 -19.97 3.72
C ILE A 6 4.68 -19.43 4.14
N ASP A 7 5.06 -19.65 5.42
CA ASP A 7 6.38 -19.30 6.00
C ASP A 7 7.11 -20.59 6.36
N ARG A 8 7.39 -21.39 5.33
CA ARG A 8 8.12 -22.68 5.45
C ARG A 8 9.21 -22.75 4.39
N LYS A 9 10.24 -23.54 4.69
CA LYS A 9 11.27 -23.92 3.73
C LYS A 9 10.98 -25.32 3.21
N ASP A 10 11.31 -25.53 1.92
CA ASP A 10 11.34 -26.84 1.27
C ASP A 10 9.96 -27.54 1.25
N VAL A 11 8.87 -26.74 1.21
CA VAL A 11 7.52 -27.24 1.03
C VAL A 11 7.19 -27.30 -0.46
N GLU A 12 6.61 -28.40 -0.90
CA GLU A 12 6.06 -28.56 -2.24
C GLU A 12 4.55 -28.30 -2.22
N ILE A 13 4.09 -27.49 -3.16
CA ILE A 13 2.69 -27.07 -3.32
C ILE A 13 2.13 -27.71 -4.58
N ARG A 14 1.14 -28.59 -4.42
CA ARG A 14 0.41 -29.26 -5.49
C ARG A 14 -1.05 -28.90 -5.43
N SER A 15 -1.81 -29.19 -6.50
CA SER A 15 -3.27 -29.07 -6.54
C SER A 15 -3.93 -30.43 -6.66
N ASP A 16 -5.01 -30.61 -5.93
CA ASP A 16 -5.84 -31.80 -5.95
C ASP A 16 -7.31 -31.44 -5.68
N GLY A 17 -8.19 -31.76 -6.64
CA GLY A 17 -9.64 -31.64 -6.45
C GLY A 17 -10.16 -30.27 -6.02
N GLY A 18 -9.56 -29.15 -6.49
CA GLY A 18 -9.96 -27.79 -6.07
C GLY A 18 -9.37 -27.36 -4.72
N ALA A 19 -8.32 -28.05 -4.27
CA ALA A 19 -7.59 -27.73 -3.05
C ALA A 19 -6.09 -27.59 -3.32
N ILE A 20 -5.43 -26.78 -2.53
CA ILE A 20 -3.96 -26.68 -2.44
C ILE A 20 -3.50 -27.71 -1.42
N VAL A 21 -2.58 -28.57 -1.81
CA VAL A 21 -2.03 -29.65 -0.98
C VAL A 21 -0.54 -29.39 -0.76
N PHE A 22 -0.13 -29.53 0.47
CA PHE A 22 1.26 -29.30 0.90
C PHE A 22 1.96 -30.63 1.16
N TYR A 23 3.19 -30.75 0.66
CA TYR A 23 4.07 -31.90 0.88
C TYR A 23 5.40 -31.44 1.46
N GLU A 24 5.95 -32.24 2.37
CA GLU A 24 7.30 -32.12 2.91
C GLU A 24 7.91 -33.53 2.87
N ASN A 25 9.08 -33.68 2.25
CA ASN A 25 9.73 -34.99 2.05
C ASN A 25 8.80 -36.06 1.39
N ASN A 26 7.99 -35.65 0.41
CA ASN A 26 6.96 -36.48 -0.24
C ASN A 26 5.76 -36.90 0.65
N GLU A 27 5.71 -36.49 1.90
CA GLU A 27 4.58 -36.72 2.77
C GLU A 27 3.59 -35.56 2.74
N ARG A 28 2.28 -35.88 2.68
CA ARG A 28 1.23 -34.86 2.72
C ARG A 28 1.08 -34.29 4.12
N ILE A 29 1.37 -33.01 4.29
CA ILE A 29 1.33 -32.31 5.59
C ILE A 29 0.09 -31.43 5.79
N GLY A 30 -0.68 -31.15 4.73
CA GLY A 30 -1.85 -30.33 4.86
C GLY A 30 -2.61 -30.13 3.55
N THR A 31 -3.84 -29.63 3.67
CA THR A 31 -4.71 -29.30 2.53
C THR A 31 -5.55 -28.10 2.87
N VAL A 32 -5.70 -27.18 1.91
CA VAL A 32 -6.53 -25.98 2.04
C VAL A 32 -7.38 -25.83 0.79
N PRO A 33 -8.73 -25.76 0.91
CA PRO A 33 -9.62 -25.48 -0.22
C PRO A 33 -9.27 -24.14 -0.87
N THR A 34 -9.33 -24.06 -2.21
CA THR A 34 -9.04 -22.81 -2.93
C THR A 34 -10.17 -21.78 -2.85
N ALA A 35 -11.42 -22.22 -2.73
CA ALA A 35 -12.60 -21.37 -2.79
C ALA A 35 -12.61 -20.16 -1.84
N PRO A 36 -12.16 -20.24 -0.56
CA PRO A 36 -12.12 -19.08 0.33
C PRO A 36 -10.85 -18.21 0.16
N ILE A 37 -9.90 -18.60 -0.71
CA ILE A 37 -8.60 -17.92 -0.83
C ILE A 37 -8.67 -16.86 -1.91
N ASP A 38 -8.28 -15.62 -1.58
CA ASP A 38 -8.13 -14.52 -2.54
C ASP A 38 -6.66 -14.28 -2.91
N ARG A 39 -5.74 -14.65 -2.00
CA ARG A 39 -4.30 -14.48 -2.22
C ARG A 39 -3.47 -15.46 -1.42
N ILE A 40 -2.26 -15.68 -1.91
CA ILE A 40 -1.25 -16.51 -1.25
C ILE A 40 -0.03 -15.64 -0.97
N ILE A 41 0.47 -15.66 0.26
CA ILE A 41 1.67 -14.94 0.67
C ILE A 41 2.72 -15.97 1.04
N ILE A 42 3.83 -15.98 0.28
CA ILE A 42 4.89 -16.96 0.44
C ILE A 42 6.15 -16.26 0.97
N LYS A 43 6.65 -16.74 2.09
CA LYS A 43 7.96 -16.38 2.61
C LYS A 43 8.77 -17.64 2.84
N GLY A 44 9.86 -17.76 2.11
CA GLY A 44 10.71 -18.95 2.18
C GLY A 44 10.92 -19.59 0.82
N ASN A 45 11.43 -20.80 0.80
CA ASN A 45 11.67 -21.58 -0.40
C ASN A 45 10.55 -22.63 -0.55
N ALA A 46 9.73 -22.50 -1.60
CA ALA A 46 8.66 -23.45 -1.89
C ALA A 46 8.73 -23.86 -3.36
N THR A 47 8.43 -25.11 -3.65
CA THR A 47 8.27 -25.62 -5.01
C THR A 47 6.79 -25.59 -5.39
N ILE A 48 6.45 -24.98 -6.53
CA ILE A 48 5.07 -24.86 -7.01
C ILE A 48 4.98 -25.48 -8.39
N THR A 49 4.03 -26.38 -8.60
CA THR A 49 3.79 -26.95 -9.94
C THR A 49 3.04 -25.95 -10.82
N THR A 50 3.28 -26.01 -12.15
CA THR A 50 2.57 -25.18 -13.14
C THR A 50 1.07 -25.42 -13.13
N LYS A 51 0.62 -26.64 -12.78
CA LYS A 51 -0.80 -26.96 -12.61
C LYS A 51 -1.44 -26.09 -11.52
N VAL A 52 -0.76 -25.92 -10.36
CA VAL A 52 -1.22 -25.03 -9.28
C VAL A 52 -1.33 -23.60 -9.76
N LEU A 53 -0.29 -23.07 -10.44
CA LEU A 53 -0.31 -21.72 -10.97
C LEU A 53 -1.48 -21.48 -11.93
N GLY A 54 -1.77 -22.46 -12.81
CA GLY A 54 -2.90 -22.38 -13.72
C GLY A 54 -4.26 -22.36 -13.00
N GLU A 55 -4.43 -23.17 -11.94
CA GLU A 55 -5.65 -23.18 -11.14
C GLU A 55 -5.84 -21.91 -10.31
N ILE A 56 -4.77 -21.43 -9.67
CA ILE A 56 -4.75 -20.16 -8.91
C ILE A 56 -5.13 -19.00 -9.82
N GLY A 57 -4.49 -18.91 -11.00
CA GLY A 57 -4.77 -17.83 -11.95
C GLY A 57 -6.22 -17.82 -12.44
N LYS A 58 -6.80 -19.00 -12.76
CA LYS A 58 -8.21 -19.12 -13.16
C LYS A 58 -9.19 -18.70 -12.07
N ASN A 59 -8.84 -18.94 -10.81
CA ASN A 59 -9.67 -18.57 -9.65
C ASN A 59 -9.46 -17.12 -9.19
N GLY A 60 -8.68 -16.32 -9.92
CA GLY A 60 -8.42 -14.93 -9.55
C GLY A 60 -7.53 -14.75 -8.32
N ILE A 61 -6.79 -15.79 -7.92
CA ILE A 61 -5.93 -15.77 -6.74
C ILE A 61 -4.56 -15.20 -7.10
N GLY A 62 -4.17 -14.10 -6.47
CA GLY A 62 -2.82 -13.52 -6.62
C GLY A 62 -1.81 -14.16 -5.68
N ILE A 63 -0.51 -14.16 -6.06
CA ILE A 63 0.56 -14.61 -5.18
C ILE A 63 1.51 -13.45 -4.88
N ILE A 64 1.85 -13.29 -3.62
CA ILE A 64 2.86 -12.36 -3.11
C ILE A 64 4.03 -13.18 -2.58
N ILE A 65 5.20 -13.07 -3.19
CA ILE A 65 6.41 -13.75 -2.76
C ILE A 65 7.32 -12.72 -2.08
N LEU A 66 7.61 -12.94 -0.79
CA LEU A 66 8.48 -12.06 -0.01
C LEU A 66 9.90 -12.63 0.01
N SER A 67 10.78 -12.05 -0.81
CA SER A 67 12.15 -12.53 -0.98
C SER A 67 13.16 -11.80 -0.11
N GLY A 68 14.19 -12.52 0.30
CA GLY A 68 15.34 -11.98 1.02
C GLY A 68 15.03 -11.40 2.40
N TYR A 69 16.00 -10.70 2.98
CA TYR A 69 15.87 -10.07 4.30
C TYR A 69 14.98 -8.83 4.28
N GLN A 70 14.96 -8.13 3.15
CA GLN A 70 14.18 -6.89 2.97
C GLN A 70 12.70 -7.16 2.64
N ASN A 71 12.29 -8.43 2.53
CA ASN A 71 10.95 -8.84 2.11
C ASN A 71 10.52 -8.18 0.79
N THR A 72 11.45 -8.08 -0.18
CA THR A 72 11.14 -7.50 -1.50
C THR A 72 10.02 -8.31 -2.16
N PRO A 73 8.88 -7.71 -2.50
CA PRO A 73 7.75 -8.45 -3.04
C PRO A 73 7.95 -8.73 -4.54
N SER A 74 7.73 -10.00 -4.93
CA SER A 74 7.48 -10.39 -6.31
C SER A 74 6.04 -10.83 -6.41
N LEU A 75 5.33 -10.41 -7.47
CA LEU A 75 3.89 -10.66 -7.61
C LEU A 75 3.62 -11.57 -8.81
N PHE A 76 2.75 -12.54 -8.58
CA PHE A 76 2.06 -13.25 -9.64
C PHE A 76 0.63 -12.72 -9.71
N PHE A 77 0.30 -12.09 -10.83
CA PHE A 77 -1.02 -11.54 -11.06
C PHE A 77 -1.95 -12.63 -11.63
N PRO A 78 -3.22 -12.68 -11.18
CA PRO A 78 -4.22 -13.55 -11.78
C PRO A 78 -4.62 -13.03 -13.17
N ALA A 79 -5.64 -13.62 -13.79
CA ALA A 79 -6.16 -13.14 -15.06
C ALA A 79 -6.54 -11.65 -14.98
N PRO A 80 -6.13 -10.81 -15.98
CA PRO A 80 -6.38 -9.38 -15.97
C PRO A 80 -7.87 -9.07 -16.16
N HIS A 81 -8.28 -7.88 -15.74
CA HIS A 81 -9.57 -7.31 -16.11
C HIS A 81 -9.63 -7.07 -17.62
N ASN A 82 -10.75 -7.40 -18.26
CA ASN A 82 -10.90 -7.41 -19.72
C ASN A 82 -11.04 -5.99 -20.33
N ASP A 83 -11.40 -4.98 -19.54
CA ASP A 83 -11.58 -3.61 -20.03
C ASP A 83 -10.22 -2.89 -20.16
N VAL A 84 -9.75 -2.80 -21.40
CA VAL A 84 -8.49 -2.11 -21.74
C VAL A 84 -8.60 -0.59 -21.62
N THR A 85 -9.81 -0.03 -21.72
CA THR A 85 -10.06 1.42 -21.69
C THR A 85 -9.57 2.03 -20.37
N ARG A 86 -9.68 1.30 -19.28
CA ARG A 86 -9.19 1.73 -17.96
C ARG A 86 -7.68 1.99 -17.94
N ARG A 87 -6.89 1.08 -18.53
CA ARG A 87 -5.42 1.26 -18.64
C ARG A 87 -5.05 2.39 -19.57
N ILE A 88 -5.73 2.50 -20.71
CA ILE A 88 -5.50 3.61 -21.65
C ILE A 88 -5.77 4.92 -20.94
N SER A 89 -6.91 5.07 -20.25
CA SER A 89 -7.27 6.28 -19.51
C SER A 89 -6.22 6.64 -18.46
N GLN A 90 -5.77 5.66 -17.67
CA GLN A 90 -4.70 5.86 -16.68
C GLN A 90 -3.41 6.33 -17.35
N CYS A 91 -2.98 5.68 -18.43
CA CYS A 91 -1.74 6.03 -19.12
C CYS A 91 -1.80 7.43 -19.72
N VAL A 92 -2.90 7.81 -20.35
CA VAL A 92 -3.09 9.17 -20.92
C VAL A 92 -3.07 10.22 -19.82
N LEU A 93 -3.86 10.03 -18.76
CA LEU A 93 -3.93 10.97 -17.63
C LEU A 93 -2.60 11.09 -16.88
N SER A 94 -1.78 10.03 -16.83
CA SER A 94 -0.47 10.07 -16.18
C SER A 94 0.55 10.94 -16.92
N GLN A 95 0.29 11.31 -18.18
CA GLN A 95 1.12 12.24 -18.96
C GLN A 95 0.66 13.69 -18.81
N ASP A 96 -0.53 13.93 -18.25
CA ASP A 96 -1.04 15.27 -18.00
C ASP A 96 -0.49 15.82 -16.67
N ARG A 97 0.35 16.85 -16.76
CA ARG A 97 1.00 17.47 -15.60
C ARG A 97 0.02 18.06 -14.60
N GLU A 98 -1.05 18.69 -15.09
CA GLU A 98 -2.05 19.32 -14.22
C GLU A 98 -2.92 18.29 -13.52
N PHE A 99 -3.34 17.24 -14.23
CA PHE A 99 -4.03 16.12 -13.61
C PHE A 99 -3.16 15.43 -12.54
N CYS A 100 -1.90 15.14 -12.85
CA CYS A 100 -0.95 14.55 -11.89
C CYS A 100 -0.78 15.47 -10.67
N ARG A 101 -0.70 16.79 -10.86
CA ARG A 101 -0.59 17.77 -9.77
C ARG A 101 -1.82 17.74 -8.87
N LEU A 102 -3.03 17.85 -9.44
CA LEU A 102 -4.28 17.84 -8.68
C LEU A 102 -4.49 16.52 -7.94
N PHE A 103 -4.22 15.40 -8.62
CA PHE A 103 -4.29 14.07 -8.02
C PHE A 103 -3.32 13.95 -6.82
N SER A 104 -2.09 14.43 -6.98
CA SER A 104 -1.08 14.42 -5.93
C SER A 104 -1.48 15.29 -4.74
N VAL A 105 -2.04 16.47 -4.98
CA VAL A 105 -2.53 17.38 -3.94
C VAL A 105 -3.63 16.70 -3.11
N ALA A 106 -4.63 16.11 -3.77
CA ALA A 106 -5.70 15.41 -3.08
C ALA A 106 -5.18 14.24 -2.24
N LEU A 107 -4.23 13.47 -2.78
CA LEU A 107 -3.65 12.31 -2.14
C LEU A 107 -2.82 12.66 -0.90
N VAL A 108 -1.95 13.68 -1.01
CA VAL A 108 -1.10 14.14 0.09
C VAL A 108 -1.94 14.80 1.18
N ARG A 109 -2.95 15.59 0.82
CA ARG A 109 -3.90 16.17 1.78
C ARG A 109 -4.53 15.07 2.63
N GLU A 110 -5.16 14.07 1.98
CA GLU A 110 -5.81 12.96 2.68
C GLU A 110 -4.82 12.18 3.56
N LYS A 111 -3.59 11.95 3.08
CA LYS A 111 -2.53 11.31 3.88
C LYS A 111 -2.24 12.08 5.17
N ILE A 112 -2.01 13.40 5.08
CA ILE A 112 -1.65 14.21 6.25
C ILE A 112 -2.85 14.32 7.21
N GLU A 113 -4.08 14.46 6.70
CA GLU A 113 -5.30 14.42 7.50
C GLU A 113 -5.42 13.11 8.28
N LYS A 114 -5.17 11.95 7.64
CA LYS A 114 -5.19 10.65 8.33
C LYS A 114 -4.05 10.49 9.35
N GLN A 115 -2.91 11.11 9.13
CA GLN A 115 -1.85 11.17 10.13
C GLN A 115 -2.25 12.04 11.32
N ALA A 116 -2.88 13.20 11.09
CA ALA A 116 -3.40 14.07 12.15
C ALA A 116 -4.48 13.36 12.99
N GLU A 117 -5.45 12.71 12.32
CA GLU A 117 -6.50 11.90 12.99
C GLU A 117 -5.89 10.80 13.90
N LEU A 118 -4.81 10.14 13.43
CA LEU A 118 -4.13 9.13 14.26
C LEU A 118 -3.44 9.76 15.47
N LEU A 119 -2.80 10.92 15.32
CA LEU A 119 -2.18 11.60 16.46
C LEU A 119 -3.21 12.08 17.47
N ASP A 120 -4.38 12.52 17.04
CA ASP A 120 -5.50 12.86 17.94
C ASP A 120 -6.01 11.64 18.69
N TYR A 121 -6.16 10.50 18.01
CA TYR A 121 -6.49 9.24 18.67
C TYR A 121 -5.43 8.81 19.68
N VAL A 122 -4.15 8.93 19.34
CA VAL A 122 -3.02 8.61 20.23
C VAL A 122 -3.02 9.52 21.46
N PHE A 123 -3.32 10.82 21.28
CA PHE A 123 -3.40 11.77 22.38
C PHE A 123 -4.50 11.42 23.40
N GLN A 124 -5.66 10.91 22.93
CA GLN A 124 -6.71 10.44 23.82
C GLN A 124 -6.26 9.26 24.69
N ASP A 125 -5.46 8.36 24.13
CA ASP A 125 -4.86 7.23 24.86
C ASP A 125 -3.69 7.64 25.78
N HIS A 126 -3.00 8.75 25.46
CA HIS A 126 -1.79 9.24 26.13
C HIS A 126 -1.88 10.74 26.43
N PRO A 127 -2.85 11.21 27.28
CA PRO A 127 -3.01 12.64 27.53
C PRO A 127 -1.79 13.29 28.20
N GLN A 128 -0.91 12.46 28.81
CA GLN A 128 0.35 12.88 29.41
C GLN A 128 1.55 12.90 28.44
N ALA A 129 1.33 12.75 27.14
CA ALA A 129 2.41 12.64 26.13
C ALA A 129 3.39 13.83 26.06
N GLY A 130 3.08 14.91 26.76
CA GLY A 130 3.99 16.04 26.96
C GLY A 130 3.94 17.11 25.88
N ILE A 131 4.71 18.17 26.10
CA ILE A 131 4.70 19.38 25.26
C ILE A 131 5.22 19.08 23.85
N GLU A 132 6.24 18.22 23.73
CA GLU A 132 6.85 17.90 22.44
C GLU A 132 5.88 17.15 21.52
N PHE A 133 5.14 16.15 22.05
CA PHE A 133 4.09 15.47 21.30
C PHE A 133 3.05 16.46 20.77
N ASN A 134 2.51 17.32 21.65
CA ASN A 134 1.51 18.31 21.26
C ASN A 134 2.00 19.26 20.18
N ARG A 135 3.21 19.78 20.33
CA ARG A 135 3.85 20.64 19.33
C ARG A 135 3.94 19.96 17.95
N ARG A 136 4.36 18.67 17.90
CA ARG A 136 4.46 17.91 16.66
C ARG A 136 3.11 17.61 16.05
N ARG A 137 2.12 17.24 16.86
CA ARG A 137 0.73 17.05 16.41
C ARG A 137 0.18 18.32 15.78
N ASP A 138 0.36 19.47 16.44
CA ASP A 138 -0.10 20.76 15.92
C ASP A 138 0.56 21.11 14.58
N TRP A 139 1.84 20.79 14.39
CA TRP A 139 2.50 20.95 13.10
C TRP A 139 1.88 20.09 11.99
N VAL A 140 1.51 18.84 12.27
CA VAL A 140 0.85 17.98 11.29
C VAL A 140 -0.51 18.57 10.90
N HIS A 141 -1.29 19.08 11.86
CA HIS A 141 -2.55 19.78 11.58
C HIS A 141 -2.35 21.05 10.73
N GLN A 142 -1.33 21.85 11.05
CA GLN A 142 -0.99 23.05 10.28
C GLN A 142 -0.59 22.68 8.84
N ASP A 143 0.20 21.64 8.66
CA ASP A 143 0.61 21.18 7.32
C ASP A 143 -0.57 20.65 6.51
N ALA A 144 -1.54 19.96 7.12
CA ALA A 144 -2.78 19.56 6.44
C ALA A 144 -3.53 20.78 5.86
N ASN A 145 -3.62 21.88 6.63
CA ASN A 145 -4.27 23.12 6.21
C ASN A 145 -3.49 23.92 5.14
N ARG A 146 -2.20 23.62 4.95
CA ARG A 146 -1.36 24.27 3.92
C ARG A 146 -1.47 23.62 2.56
N VAL A 147 -2.06 22.41 2.46
CA VAL A 147 -2.25 21.71 1.18
C VAL A 147 -3.52 22.20 0.50
N PHE A 148 -3.38 23.01 -0.56
CA PHE A 148 -4.49 23.58 -1.33
C PHE A 148 -4.26 23.38 -2.83
N ASP A 149 -5.31 23.54 -3.64
CA ASP A 149 -5.31 23.11 -5.04
C ASP A 149 -4.33 23.84 -5.97
N LYS A 150 -3.89 25.07 -5.60
CA LYS A 150 -2.95 25.85 -6.42
C LYS A 150 -1.47 25.66 -6.04
N ILE A 151 -1.16 24.74 -5.10
CA ILE A 151 0.21 24.50 -4.65
C ILE A 151 1.04 23.83 -5.75
N SER A 152 2.33 24.18 -5.85
CA SER A 152 3.27 23.50 -6.73
C SER A 152 3.65 22.10 -6.20
N LEU A 153 4.11 21.20 -7.06
CA LEU A 153 4.55 19.88 -6.64
C LEU A 153 5.76 19.91 -5.70
N ASP A 154 6.64 20.88 -5.86
CA ASP A 154 7.85 21.00 -5.00
C ASP A 154 7.48 21.50 -3.60
N GLU A 155 6.59 22.48 -3.49
CA GLU A 155 6.04 22.91 -2.21
C GLU A 155 5.24 21.78 -1.53
N LEU A 156 4.43 21.03 -2.31
CA LEU A 156 3.68 19.88 -1.82
C LEU A 156 4.61 18.82 -1.21
N ARG A 157 5.71 18.49 -1.89
CA ARG A 157 6.74 17.56 -1.37
C ARG A 157 7.41 18.10 -0.10
N GLY A 158 7.67 19.41 -0.03
CA GLY A 158 8.19 20.06 1.17
C GLY A 158 7.26 19.91 2.36
N ILE A 159 5.96 20.20 2.18
CA ILE A 159 4.93 20.02 3.22
C ILE A 159 4.79 18.56 3.62
N GLU A 160 4.72 17.63 2.65
CA GLU A 160 4.64 16.20 2.91
C GLU A 160 5.82 15.70 3.75
N GLY A 161 7.04 16.13 3.40
CA GLY A 161 8.25 15.76 4.13
C GLY A 161 8.27 16.31 5.56
N HIS A 162 7.88 17.58 5.76
CA HIS A 162 7.78 18.19 7.08
C HIS A 162 6.72 17.50 7.95
N ALA A 163 5.52 17.29 7.41
CA ALA A 163 4.44 16.58 8.10
C ALA A 163 4.86 15.16 8.50
N ALA A 164 5.50 14.41 7.60
CA ALA A 164 5.98 13.06 7.88
C ALA A 164 7.05 13.05 9.00
N ALA A 165 7.98 14.00 9.01
CA ALA A 165 8.98 14.13 10.07
C ALA A 165 8.32 14.44 11.42
N ALA A 166 7.44 15.42 11.47
CA ALA A 166 6.69 15.80 12.68
C ALA A 166 5.85 14.63 13.20
N TYR A 167 5.15 13.93 12.30
CA TYR A 167 4.32 12.78 12.63
C TYR A 167 5.13 11.66 13.30
N PHE A 168 6.23 11.20 12.70
CA PHE A 168 7.04 10.12 13.28
C PHE A 168 7.76 10.54 14.55
N GLN A 169 8.12 11.82 14.69
CA GLN A 169 8.65 12.37 15.94
C GLN A 169 7.58 12.41 17.04
N ALA A 170 6.32 12.74 16.73
CA ALA A 170 5.23 12.63 17.69
C ALA A 170 5.05 11.18 18.16
N LEU A 171 5.04 10.21 17.24
CA LEU A 171 4.95 8.80 17.61
C LEU A 171 6.10 8.34 18.51
N SER A 172 7.32 8.86 18.30
CA SER A 172 8.47 8.52 19.18
C SER A 172 8.29 8.98 20.63
N CYS A 173 7.48 10.00 20.88
CA CYS A 173 7.20 10.47 22.26
C CYS A 173 6.30 9.53 23.07
N VAL A 174 5.57 8.61 22.41
CA VAL A 174 4.57 7.73 23.05
C VAL A 174 4.91 6.23 22.94
N LEU A 175 5.81 5.87 22.04
CA LEU A 175 6.29 4.51 21.94
C LEU A 175 7.24 4.18 23.10
N LYS A 176 7.24 2.92 23.54
CA LYS A 176 8.10 2.49 24.66
C LYS A 176 9.58 2.65 24.31
N ASP A 177 10.37 3.14 25.24
CA ASP A 177 11.83 3.31 25.09
C ASP A 177 12.54 2.02 24.66
N SER A 178 12.04 0.85 25.12
CA SER A 178 12.57 -0.46 24.74
C SER A 178 12.52 -0.78 23.24
N LEU A 179 11.74 -0.03 22.45
CA LEU A 179 11.69 -0.16 21.00
C LEU A 179 12.80 0.63 20.30
N ASN A 180 13.49 1.52 20.99
CA ASN A 180 14.55 2.40 20.46
C ASN A 180 14.15 3.15 19.18
N PHE A 181 12.86 3.50 19.07
CA PHE A 181 12.33 4.21 17.91
C PHE A 181 12.57 5.71 18.04
N THR A 182 13.36 6.27 17.15
CA THR A 182 13.69 7.71 17.10
C THR A 182 13.11 8.41 15.88
N GLY A 183 12.44 7.66 14.99
CA GLY A 183 11.88 8.17 13.74
C GLY A 183 11.86 7.11 12.65
N ARG A 184 11.29 7.47 11.50
CA ARG A 184 11.15 6.52 10.39
C ARG A 184 12.47 6.30 9.65
N ASN A 185 12.99 5.08 9.67
CA ASN A 185 14.03 4.61 8.75
C ASN A 185 13.58 3.38 7.96
N LYS A 186 14.05 3.23 6.73
CA LYS A 186 13.45 2.28 5.79
C LYS A 186 14.39 1.12 5.38
N ARG A 187 15.66 1.39 5.15
CA ARG A 187 16.54 0.42 4.48
C ARG A 187 17.99 0.55 4.96
N PRO A 188 18.41 -0.36 5.82
CA PRO A 188 17.60 -1.35 6.54
C PRO A 188 16.87 -0.73 7.74
N PRO A 189 15.78 -1.32 8.25
CA PRO A 189 15.18 -0.90 9.52
C PRO A 189 16.17 -1.13 10.67
N THR A 190 16.29 -0.19 11.59
CA THR A 190 17.28 -0.24 12.69
C THR A 190 16.69 -0.66 14.03
N ASP A 191 15.37 -0.69 14.13
CA ASP A 191 14.64 -0.99 15.36
C ASP A 191 13.39 -1.84 15.08
N PRO A 192 12.80 -2.47 16.13
CA PRO A 192 11.64 -3.35 15.99
C PRO A 192 10.41 -2.68 15.37
N PHE A 193 10.12 -1.41 15.71
CA PHE A 193 8.96 -0.72 15.19
C PHE A 193 9.12 -0.43 13.69
N ASN A 194 10.28 0.03 13.26
CA ASN A 194 10.60 0.23 11.85
C ASN A 194 10.59 -1.09 11.05
N ALA A 195 10.99 -2.22 11.67
CA ALA A 195 10.92 -3.54 11.03
C ALA A 195 9.46 -3.95 10.78
N VAL A 196 8.56 -3.75 11.76
CA VAL A 196 7.11 -4.01 11.61
C VAL A 196 6.49 -3.08 10.57
N LEU A 197 6.76 -1.78 10.63
CA LEU A 197 6.28 -0.81 9.64
C LEU A 197 6.71 -1.20 8.22
N SER A 198 7.97 -1.61 8.05
CA SER A 198 8.49 -1.98 6.73
C SER A 198 7.80 -3.21 6.16
N LEU A 199 7.57 -4.25 6.97
CA LEU A 199 6.83 -5.44 6.55
C LEU A 199 5.37 -5.12 6.25
N THR A 200 4.71 -4.36 7.12
CA THR A 200 3.30 -3.96 6.95
C THR A 200 3.11 -3.14 5.67
N TYR A 201 3.96 -2.14 5.41
CA TYR A 201 3.88 -1.35 4.18
C TYR A 201 4.18 -2.18 2.93
N THR A 202 5.10 -3.15 3.02
CA THR A 202 5.37 -4.07 1.91
C THR A 202 4.12 -4.87 1.55
N LEU A 203 3.42 -5.41 2.55
CA LEU A 203 2.16 -6.13 2.34
C LEU A 203 1.06 -5.22 1.78
N PHE A 204 0.91 -4.00 2.31
CA PHE A 204 -0.05 -3.02 1.80
C PHE A 204 0.18 -2.70 0.31
N ILE A 205 1.43 -2.41 -0.08
CA ILE A 205 1.78 -2.12 -1.48
C ILE A 205 1.50 -3.33 -2.37
N ALA A 206 1.90 -4.54 -1.93
CA ALA A 206 1.69 -5.76 -2.69
C ALA A 206 0.20 -6.09 -2.87
N GLU A 207 -0.60 -5.99 -1.80
CA GLU A 207 -2.05 -6.20 -1.86
C GLU A 207 -2.75 -5.13 -2.71
N SER A 208 -2.28 -3.88 -2.64
CA SER A 208 -2.79 -2.79 -3.47
C SER A 208 -2.47 -3.00 -4.95
N ALA A 209 -1.27 -3.51 -5.27
CA ALA A 209 -0.93 -3.85 -6.65
C ALA A 209 -1.85 -4.93 -7.22
N LEU A 210 -2.19 -5.95 -6.42
CA LEU A 210 -3.19 -6.96 -6.82
C LEU A 210 -4.59 -6.34 -7.03
N ALA A 211 -5.02 -5.45 -6.14
CA ALA A 211 -6.31 -4.78 -6.24
C ALA A 211 -6.40 -3.84 -7.47
N ILE A 212 -5.34 -3.09 -7.75
CA ILE A 212 -5.22 -2.21 -8.92
C ILE A 212 -5.30 -3.04 -10.20
N TYR A 213 -4.54 -4.13 -10.28
CA TYR A 213 -4.53 -5.01 -11.44
C TYR A 213 -5.92 -5.65 -11.66
N GLY A 214 -6.56 -6.13 -10.59
CA GLY A 214 -7.93 -6.65 -10.63
C GLY A 214 -8.97 -5.61 -11.03
N ALA A 215 -8.73 -4.32 -10.75
CA ALA A 215 -9.57 -3.22 -11.20
C ALA A 215 -9.34 -2.82 -12.68
N GLY A 216 -8.38 -3.44 -13.38
CA GLY A 216 -8.06 -3.16 -14.78
C GLY A 216 -7.10 -1.98 -14.96
N LEU A 217 -6.38 -1.58 -13.91
CA LEU A 217 -5.35 -0.55 -13.93
C LEU A 217 -3.94 -1.16 -13.87
N ASP A 218 -2.93 -0.36 -14.15
CA ASP A 218 -1.53 -0.74 -14.08
C ASP A 218 -0.91 -0.27 -12.74
N PRO A 219 -0.38 -1.17 -11.89
CA PRO A 219 0.20 -0.79 -10.61
C PRO A 219 1.51 0.01 -10.71
N PHE A 220 2.15 0.06 -11.89
CA PHE A 220 3.39 0.81 -12.10
C PHE A 220 3.16 2.26 -12.55
N VAL A 221 2.00 2.58 -13.15
CA VAL A 221 1.70 3.91 -13.70
C VAL A 221 1.10 4.79 -12.62
N GLY A 222 1.96 5.49 -11.86
CA GLY A 222 1.59 6.40 -10.78
C GLY A 222 1.45 7.86 -11.22
N PHE A 223 0.99 8.70 -10.31
CA PHE A 223 0.74 10.15 -10.48
C PHE A 223 1.58 11.00 -9.52
N LEU A 224 1.55 10.71 -8.21
CA LEU A 224 2.39 11.35 -7.20
C LEU A 224 3.82 10.79 -7.25
N HIS A 225 3.92 9.47 -7.25
CA HIS A 225 5.19 8.79 -7.42
C HIS A 225 5.42 8.58 -8.91
N ALA A 226 6.37 9.34 -9.47
CA ALA A 226 6.75 9.15 -10.87
C ALA A 226 7.10 7.69 -11.18
N ALA A 227 6.85 7.28 -12.42
CA ALA A 227 7.26 5.95 -12.88
C ALA A 227 8.77 5.81 -12.70
N ASP A 228 9.17 4.88 -11.84
CA ASP A 228 10.57 4.57 -11.54
C ASP A 228 10.80 3.09 -11.79
N PHE A 229 12.03 2.75 -12.17
CA PHE A 229 12.37 1.37 -12.51
C PHE A 229 12.02 0.40 -11.38
N ALA A 230 11.30 -0.66 -11.71
CA ALA A 230 10.88 -1.74 -10.81
C ALA A 230 10.05 -1.31 -9.57
N ARG A 231 9.38 -0.14 -9.60
CA ARG A 231 8.55 0.35 -8.51
C ARG A 231 7.06 0.27 -8.86
N TYR A 232 6.25 -0.28 -7.98
CA TYR A 232 4.78 -0.23 -8.06
C TYR A 232 4.28 1.18 -7.70
N SER A 233 4.54 2.16 -8.57
CA SER A 233 4.33 3.59 -8.29
C SER A 233 2.87 3.90 -7.95
N PHE A 234 1.90 3.39 -8.73
CA PHE A 234 0.49 3.61 -8.43
C PHE A 234 0.01 2.85 -7.19
N ALA A 235 0.57 1.66 -6.90
CA ALA A 235 0.29 1.00 -5.64
C ALA A 235 0.83 1.78 -4.44
N CYS A 236 1.97 2.46 -4.58
CA CYS A 236 2.46 3.40 -3.58
C CYS A 236 1.51 4.58 -3.39
N ASP A 237 1.00 5.17 -4.50
CA ASP A 237 0.03 6.27 -4.45
C ASP A 237 -1.26 5.83 -3.72
N LEU A 238 -1.82 4.70 -4.12
CA LEU A 238 -3.07 4.21 -3.55
C LEU A 238 -3.01 3.99 -2.04
N VAL A 239 -1.86 3.56 -1.50
CA VAL A 239 -1.71 3.27 -0.06
C VAL A 239 -1.40 4.50 0.80
N GLU A 240 -1.05 5.66 0.23
CA GLU A 240 -0.64 6.83 1.02
C GLU A 240 -1.67 7.19 2.11
N PRO A 241 -2.99 7.28 1.84
CA PRO A 241 -3.98 7.58 2.88
C PRO A 241 -4.17 6.46 3.91
N PHE A 242 -3.76 5.23 3.59
CA PHE A 242 -3.88 4.09 4.49
C PHE A 242 -2.65 3.88 5.38
N ARG A 243 -1.57 4.68 5.21
CA ARG A 243 -0.35 4.51 6.00
C ARG A 243 -0.59 4.68 7.49
N ALA A 244 -1.38 5.68 7.89
CA ALA A 244 -1.74 5.87 9.29
C ALA A 244 -2.48 4.65 9.89
N THR A 245 -3.29 3.94 9.10
CA THR A 245 -3.93 2.68 9.52
C THR A 245 -2.90 1.57 9.76
N ALA A 246 -1.89 1.46 8.89
CA ALA A 246 -0.79 0.52 9.08
C ALA A 246 0.07 0.86 10.31
N ASP A 247 0.29 2.15 10.57
CA ASP A 247 1.04 2.63 11.73
C ASP A 247 0.29 2.32 13.02
N LYS A 248 -1.03 2.59 13.05
CA LYS A 248 -1.91 2.22 14.17
C LYS A 248 -1.84 0.72 14.47
N PHE A 249 -1.91 -0.11 13.43
CA PHE A 249 -1.76 -1.56 13.57
C PHE A 249 -0.41 -1.93 14.19
N ALA A 250 0.69 -1.36 13.69
CA ALA A 250 2.03 -1.62 14.24
C ALA A 250 2.13 -1.21 15.71
N MET A 251 1.57 -0.05 16.10
CA MET A 251 1.51 0.38 17.50
C MET A 251 0.73 -0.61 18.37
N GLN A 252 -0.42 -1.09 17.89
CA GLN A 252 -1.26 -2.04 18.62
C GLN A 252 -0.54 -3.36 18.89
N LEU A 253 0.26 -3.88 17.95
CA LEU A 253 1.02 -5.12 18.14
C LEU A 253 1.96 -5.05 19.35
N PHE A 254 2.61 -3.90 19.59
CA PHE A 254 3.48 -3.69 20.74
C PHE A 254 2.71 -3.30 22.01
N LYS A 255 1.61 -2.54 21.88
CA LYS A 255 0.74 -2.19 22.99
C LYS A 255 0.10 -3.43 23.63
N GLU A 256 -0.37 -4.35 22.81
CA GLU A 256 -1.04 -5.59 23.22
C GLU A 256 -0.05 -6.75 23.49
N TYR A 257 1.25 -6.51 23.41
CA TYR A 257 2.31 -7.52 23.57
C TYR A 257 2.22 -8.70 22.60
N THR A 258 1.52 -8.56 21.47
CA THR A 258 1.55 -9.54 20.38
C THR A 258 2.97 -9.69 19.84
N LEU A 259 3.70 -8.58 19.76
CA LEU A 259 5.15 -8.53 19.49
C LEU A 259 5.86 -7.80 20.62
N ARG A 260 7.12 -8.20 20.87
CA ARG A 260 8.00 -7.64 21.89
C ARG A 260 9.36 -7.32 21.30
N PRO A 261 10.18 -6.43 21.90
CA PRO A 261 11.54 -6.15 21.41
C PRO A 261 12.39 -7.39 21.25
N GLU A 262 12.26 -8.39 22.15
CA GLU A 262 13.02 -9.64 22.17
C GLU A 262 12.68 -10.55 20.97
N ASP A 263 11.61 -10.30 20.27
CA ASP A 263 11.22 -11.01 19.05
C ASP A 263 12.08 -10.64 17.83
N PHE A 264 12.95 -9.66 17.97
CA PHE A 264 13.76 -9.10 16.89
C PHE A 264 15.24 -9.29 17.18
N SER A 265 16.02 -9.43 16.11
CA SER A 265 17.47 -9.47 16.15
C SER A 265 18.06 -8.39 15.26
N THR A 266 18.99 -7.61 15.78
CA THR A 266 19.73 -6.61 15.01
C THR A 266 21.01 -7.22 14.46
N THR A 267 21.22 -7.08 13.16
CA THR A 267 22.39 -7.56 12.42
C THR A 267 22.87 -6.44 11.48
N GLU A 268 23.97 -6.65 10.78
CA GLU A 268 24.42 -5.73 9.71
C GLU A 268 23.34 -5.54 8.60
N LYS A 269 22.42 -6.50 8.46
CA LYS A 269 21.31 -6.46 7.51
C LYS A 269 20.07 -5.72 8.06
N GLY A 270 20.17 -5.18 9.28
CA GLY A 270 19.11 -4.45 9.96
C GLY A 270 18.42 -5.24 11.07
N CYS A 271 17.35 -4.69 11.58
CA CYS A 271 16.49 -5.31 12.60
C CYS A 271 15.50 -6.27 11.93
N LEU A 272 15.56 -7.54 12.28
CA LEU A 272 14.84 -8.64 11.65
C LEU A 272 13.88 -9.30 12.64
N MET A 273 12.62 -9.47 12.21
CA MET A 273 11.60 -10.20 12.96
C MET A 273 11.89 -11.73 12.91
N GLY A 274 11.98 -12.36 14.07
CA GLY A 274 12.19 -13.80 14.21
C GLY A 274 11.02 -14.64 13.67
N LYS A 275 11.27 -15.93 13.38
CA LYS A 275 10.23 -16.84 12.84
C LYS A 275 9.05 -16.97 13.81
N ALA A 276 9.31 -17.14 15.11
CA ALA A 276 8.26 -17.25 16.14
C ALA A 276 7.39 -15.98 16.23
N ALA A 277 7.97 -14.79 15.99
CA ALA A 277 7.20 -13.54 15.95
C ALA A 277 6.32 -13.46 14.70
N ARG A 278 6.80 -13.92 13.55
CA ARG A 278 6.00 -13.96 12.31
C ARG A 278 4.76 -14.84 12.43
N THR A 279 4.82 -15.96 13.18
CA THR A 279 3.64 -16.80 13.42
C THR A 279 2.54 -16.09 14.23
N ARG A 280 2.86 -15.02 14.97
CA ARG A 280 1.90 -14.14 15.65
C ARG A 280 1.53 -12.93 14.78
N PHE A 281 2.48 -12.38 14.04
CA PHE A 281 2.25 -11.23 13.16
C PHE A 281 1.22 -11.52 12.07
N TYR A 282 1.38 -12.61 11.29
CA TYR A 282 0.50 -12.87 10.15
C TYR A 282 -0.98 -13.07 10.53
N PRO A 283 -1.35 -13.84 11.58
CA PRO A 283 -2.75 -13.90 12.01
C PRO A 283 -3.30 -12.55 12.50
N ALA A 284 -2.49 -11.77 13.21
CA ALA A 284 -2.87 -10.43 13.65
C ALA A 284 -3.08 -9.49 12.45
N TYR A 285 -2.17 -9.54 11.47
CA TYR A 285 -2.30 -8.79 10.22
C TYR A 285 -3.56 -9.19 9.47
N GLU A 286 -3.85 -10.48 9.31
CA GLU A 286 -5.04 -10.97 8.61
C GLU A 286 -6.33 -10.48 9.26
N LYS A 287 -6.40 -10.55 10.59
CA LYS A 287 -7.53 -10.03 11.36
C LYS A 287 -7.74 -8.53 11.14
N ALA A 288 -6.67 -7.75 11.21
CA ALA A 288 -6.72 -6.30 11.00
C ALA A 288 -7.02 -5.95 9.55
N ALA A 289 -6.44 -6.67 8.60
CA ALA A 289 -6.58 -6.44 7.17
C ALA A 289 -8.01 -6.64 6.64
N ALA A 290 -8.85 -7.37 7.35
CA ALA A 290 -10.27 -7.50 7.05
C ALA A 290 -11.00 -6.14 7.00
N SER A 291 -10.50 -5.13 7.72
CA SER A 291 -11.09 -3.78 7.75
C SER A 291 -10.65 -2.90 6.58
N TRP A 292 -9.39 -2.97 6.13
CA TRP A 292 -8.87 -2.05 5.11
C TRP A 292 -8.83 -2.64 3.70
N ARG A 293 -8.74 -3.95 3.51
CA ARG A 293 -8.73 -4.58 2.18
C ARG A 293 -9.94 -4.22 1.31
N PRO A 294 -11.19 -4.28 1.83
CA PRO A 294 -12.34 -3.84 1.05
C PRO A 294 -12.26 -2.36 0.65
N LEU A 295 -11.67 -1.51 1.52
CA LEU A 295 -11.50 -0.09 1.23
C LEU A 295 -10.46 0.14 0.12
N ILE A 296 -9.34 -0.59 0.15
CA ILE A 296 -8.32 -0.56 -0.90
C ILE A 296 -8.92 -1.01 -2.24
N GLN A 297 -9.68 -2.12 -2.27
CA GLN A 297 -10.35 -2.60 -3.48
C GLN A 297 -11.37 -1.60 -4.02
N LYS A 298 -12.21 -1.05 -3.13
CA LYS A 298 -13.20 -0.02 -3.51
C LYS A 298 -12.52 1.21 -4.09
N ARG A 299 -11.40 1.65 -3.53
CA ARG A 299 -10.62 2.79 -4.04
C ARG A 299 -10.02 2.50 -5.40
N ALA A 300 -9.45 1.32 -5.63
CA ALA A 300 -8.92 0.92 -6.93
C ALA A 300 -10.01 0.93 -8.02
N LEU A 301 -11.20 0.38 -7.72
CA LEU A 301 -12.35 0.41 -8.61
C LEU A 301 -12.87 1.82 -8.87
N LYS A 302 -12.89 2.67 -7.83
CA LYS A 302 -13.27 4.08 -7.96
C LYS A 302 -12.31 4.82 -8.91
N TYR A 303 -11.00 4.66 -8.75
CA TYR A 303 -10.03 5.27 -9.64
C TYR A 303 -10.18 4.78 -11.09
N ALA A 304 -10.46 3.49 -11.29
CA ALA A 304 -10.72 2.96 -12.63
C ALA A 304 -11.92 3.64 -13.30
N SER A 305 -12.99 3.90 -12.56
CA SER A 305 -14.16 4.64 -13.02
C SER A 305 -13.85 6.12 -13.23
N ASP A 306 -13.20 6.77 -12.27
CA ASP A 306 -12.88 8.20 -12.33
C ASP A 306 -12.00 8.51 -13.55
N PHE A 307 -10.97 7.70 -13.82
CA PHE A 307 -10.07 7.90 -14.95
C PHE A 307 -10.77 7.73 -16.30
N THR A 308 -11.65 6.75 -16.43
CA THR A 308 -12.41 6.57 -17.68
C THR A 308 -13.39 7.71 -17.92
N THR A 309 -14.06 8.19 -16.87
CA THR A 309 -14.99 9.33 -16.94
C THR A 309 -14.26 10.63 -17.29
N GLU A 310 -13.12 10.88 -16.65
CA GLU A 310 -12.31 12.08 -16.90
C GLU A 310 -11.80 12.13 -18.35
N LEU A 311 -11.29 11.01 -18.86
CA LEU A 311 -10.81 10.97 -20.25
C LEU A 311 -11.97 11.17 -21.24
N ALA A 312 -13.13 10.56 -21.01
CA ALA A 312 -14.29 10.70 -21.86
C ALA A 312 -14.81 12.16 -21.90
N SER A 313 -14.84 12.86 -20.76
CA SER A 313 -15.25 14.26 -20.69
C SER A 313 -14.35 15.18 -21.50
N ARG A 314 -13.03 14.95 -21.48
CA ARG A 314 -12.04 15.72 -22.26
C ARG A 314 -12.21 15.50 -23.76
N GLN A 315 -12.48 14.29 -24.20
CA GLN A 315 -12.72 13.98 -25.62
C GLN A 315 -13.98 14.68 -26.15
N GLN A 316 -15.05 14.76 -25.37
CA GLN A 316 -16.26 15.50 -25.73
C GLN A 316 -15.99 17.01 -25.85
N THR A 317 -15.21 17.59 -24.96
CA THR A 317 -14.86 19.01 -24.99
C THR A 317 -14.10 19.39 -26.27
N VAL A 318 -13.17 18.53 -26.71
CA VAL A 318 -12.40 18.74 -27.96
C VAL A 318 -13.35 18.76 -29.18
N VAL A 319 -14.29 17.81 -29.27
CA VAL A 319 -15.25 17.74 -30.38
C VAL A 319 -16.13 18.97 -30.46
N PHE A 320 -16.50 19.56 -29.31
CA PHE A 320 -17.31 20.80 -29.30
C PHE A 320 -16.47 22.03 -29.67
N SER A 321 -15.19 22.10 -29.32
CA SER A 321 -14.32 23.23 -29.67
C SER A 321 -14.00 23.27 -31.19
N ASP A 322 -13.88 22.12 -31.82
CA ASP A 322 -13.59 22.01 -33.26
C ASP A 322 -14.81 22.31 -34.14
N ASN A 323 -16.03 22.40 -33.57
CA ASN A 323 -17.27 22.71 -34.27
C ASN A 323 -17.80 24.12 -34.04
N LEU A 324 -17.02 25.03 -33.44
CA LEU A 324 -17.37 26.45 -33.41
C LEU A 324 -17.13 27.02 -34.81
N PRO A 325 -18.13 27.66 -35.43
CA PRO A 325 -17.93 28.32 -36.72
C PRO A 325 -16.90 29.44 -36.56
N ASP A 326 -15.94 29.51 -37.50
CA ASP A 326 -15.05 30.66 -37.62
C ASP A 326 -15.90 31.93 -37.66
N GLU A 327 -15.63 32.85 -36.76
CA GLU A 327 -16.25 34.20 -36.85
C GLU A 327 -15.83 34.79 -38.19
N GLU A 328 -16.81 34.91 -39.11
CA GLU A 328 -16.60 35.57 -40.40
C GLU A 328 -16.10 36.99 -40.13
N GLU A 329 -14.84 37.24 -40.49
CA GLU A 329 -14.33 38.60 -40.62
C GLU A 329 -15.21 39.38 -41.63
N HIS A 330 -16.05 40.26 -41.12
CA HIS A 330 -16.71 41.23 -41.97
C HIS A 330 -15.66 42.17 -42.53
N PRO A 331 -15.45 42.22 -43.88
CA PRO A 331 -14.61 43.24 -44.47
C PRO A 331 -15.36 44.58 -44.38
N ASN A 332 -14.74 45.50 -43.65
CA ASN A 332 -15.16 46.92 -43.68
C ASN A 332 -15.03 47.46 -45.10
N SER A 333 -16.13 47.86 -45.65
CA SER A 333 -16.25 48.85 -46.76
C SER A 333 -16.49 50.23 -46.18
#